data_3e1f31b705fd5b78b1337773201a512d
#
_entry.id   3e1f31b705fd5b78b1337773201a512d
#
_cell.length_a   1.000
_cell.length_b   1.000
_cell.length_c   1.000
_cell.angle_alpha   90.00
_cell.angle_beta   90.00
_cell.angle_gamma   90.00
#
_symmetry.space_group_name_H-M   'P 1'
#
loop_
_entity.id
_entity.type
_entity.pdbx_description
1 polymer ?
#
loop_
_entity_poly.entity_id
_entity_poly.type
_entity_poly.pdbx_seq_one_letter_code
_entity_poly.pdbx_strand_id
1 'polypeptide(L)'
;MERKPILRKFEVNTSGSCYMNYEFFINNLTSVRNTIKKEYPDVKDKDINVEIEFEEEWDETHITLTFSSLETDEEYNERIAKEEKKRYNEKVAKLNSIREFLDANPEIKNEFLNNYV
;
A
#
# COMPACT_ATOMS: atom_id res chain seq x y z
N MET A 1 -13.21 11.96 -5.65
CA MET A 1 -12.13 11.00 -5.97
C MET A 1 -12.62 9.58 -5.80
N GLU A 2 -12.27 8.73 -6.72
CA GLU A 2 -12.65 7.34 -6.67
C GLU A 2 -11.75 6.55 -5.73
N ARG A 3 -12.32 5.55 -5.07
CA ARG A 3 -11.57 4.58 -4.28
C ARG A 3 -10.81 3.65 -5.20
N LYS A 4 -9.59 3.32 -4.83
CA LYS A 4 -8.72 2.42 -5.60
C LYS A 4 -8.86 0.99 -5.12
N PRO A 5 -8.74 0.00 -6.03
CA PRO A 5 -8.64 -1.38 -5.60
C PRO A 5 -7.28 -1.64 -4.96
N ILE A 6 -7.28 -2.44 -3.90
CA ILE A 6 -6.07 -2.84 -3.20
C ILE A 6 -6.00 -4.36 -3.21
N LEU A 7 -4.82 -4.89 -3.53
CA LEU A 7 -4.56 -6.32 -3.43
C LEU A 7 -4.37 -6.68 -1.94
N ARG A 8 -5.25 -7.55 -1.44
CA ARG A 8 -5.20 -8.04 -0.06
C ARG A 8 -4.50 -9.38 -0.03
N LYS A 9 -3.66 -9.60 0.97
CA LYS A 9 -2.90 -10.85 1.13
C LYS A 9 -3.07 -11.37 2.55
N PHE A 10 -3.41 -12.64 2.67
CA PHE A 10 -3.56 -13.32 3.94
C PHE A 10 -2.72 -14.59 3.91
N GLU A 11 -1.75 -14.70 4.81
CA GLU A 11 -0.90 -15.88 4.90
C GLU A 11 -1.63 -17.07 5.50
N VAL A 12 -1.38 -18.24 4.92
CA VAL A 12 -1.85 -19.52 5.45
C VAL A 12 -0.69 -20.19 6.18
N ASN A 13 -0.92 -20.64 7.41
CA ASN A 13 0.11 -21.33 8.18
C ASN A 13 0.44 -22.68 7.52
N THR A 14 1.70 -22.81 7.09
CA THR A 14 2.21 -24.03 6.44
C THR A 14 3.18 -24.80 7.32
N SER A 15 3.48 -24.32 8.51
CA SER A 15 4.54 -24.84 9.38
C SER A 15 5.96 -24.77 8.75
N GLY A 16 6.10 -24.03 7.65
CA GLY A 16 7.39 -23.90 6.94
C GLY A 16 7.83 -25.13 6.17
N SER A 17 7.04 -26.20 6.13
CA SER A 17 7.39 -27.47 5.51
C SER A 17 6.77 -27.64 4.13
N CYS A 18 7.48 -28.35 3.23
CA CYS A 18 6.95 -28.79 1.94
C CYS A 18 5.92 -29.91 2.10
N TYR A 19 5.91 -30.59 3.25
CA TYR A 19 5.01 -31.68 3.56
C TYR A 19 4.07 -31.25 4.66
N MET A 20 2.77 -31.31 4.37
CA MET A 20 1.72 -31.00 5.33
C MET A 20 0.72 -32.12 5.40
N ASN A 21 0.21 -32.35 6.61
CA ASN A 21 -0.95 -33.23 6.78
C ASN A 21 -2.15 -32.58 6.08
N TYR A 22 -2.94 -33.38 5.36
CA TYR A 22 -4.11 -32.90 4.60
C TYR A 22 -5.10 -32.16 5.51
N GLU A 23 -5.43 -32.74 6.66
CA GLU A 23 -6.37 -32.16 7.61
C GLU A 23 -5.86 -30.81 8.14
N PHE A 24 -4.57 -30.74 8.50
CA PHE A 24 -3.93 -29.50 8.95
C PHE A 24 -4.01 -28.41 7.88
N PHE A 25 -3.68 -28.76 6.63
CA PHE A 25 -3.72 -27.82 5.52
C PHE A 25 -5.14 -27.29 5.27
N ILE A 26 -6.12 -28.17 5.17
CA ILE A 26 -7.51 -27.79 4.93
C ILE A 26 -8.08 -26.95 6.07
N ASN A 27 -7.76 -27.29 7.33
CA ASN A 27 -8.21 -26.52 8.48
C ASN A 27 -7.63 -25.10 8.48
N ASN A 28 -6.34 -24.95 8.19
CA ASN A 28 -5.70 -23.64 8.12
C ASN A 28 -6.21 -22.81 6.94
N LEU A 29 -6.36 -23.43 5.78
CA LEU A 29 -6.91 -22.78 4.60
C LEU A 29 -8.33 -22.28 4.86
N THR A 30 -9.16 -23.11 5.45
CA THR A 30 -10.55 -22.77 5.81
C THR A 30 -10.60 -21.64 6.84
N SER A 31 -9.72 -21.68 7.84
CA SER A 31 -9.64 -20.66 8.87
C SER A 31 -9.31 -19.29 8.27
N VAL A 32 -8.32 -19.21 7.38
CA VAL A 32 -7.94 -17.97 6.71
C VAL A 32 -9.07 -17.49 5.81
N ARG A 33 -9.70 -18.39 5.04
CA ARG A 33 -10.86 -18.05 4.22
C ARG A 33 -11.99 -17.46 5.07
N ASN A 34 -12.29 -18.05 6.22
CA ASN A 34 -13.33 -17.55 7.11
C ASN A 34 -12.99 -16.15 7.67
N THR A 35 -11.73 -15.91 7.98
CA THR A 35 -11.25 -14.60 8.40
C THR A 35 -11.46 -13.56 7.29
N ILE A 36 -11.14 -13.91 6.05
CA ILE A 36 -11.38 -13.06 4.89
C ILE A 36 -12.85 -12.71 4.75
N LYS A 37 -13.73 -13.72 4.83
CA LYS A 37 -15.18 -13.54 4.72
C LYS A 37 -15.76 -12.69 5.84
N LYS A 38 -15.16 -12.74 7.01
CA LYS A 38 -15.58 -11.92 8.16
C LYS A 38 -15.23 -10.47 7.97
N GLU A 39 -14.00 -10.19 7.47
CA GLU A 39 -13.52 -8.83 7.26
C GLU A 39 -14.04 -8.22 5.94
N TYR A 40 -14.21 -9.06 4.92
CA TYR A 40 -14.65 -8.65 3.58
C TYR A 40 -15.82 -9.53 3.12
N PRO A 41 -17.05 -9.30 3.67
CA PRO A 41 -18.20 -10.18 3.39
C PRO A 41 -18.61 -10.28 1.91
N ASP A 42 -18.30 -9.27 1.12
CA ASP A 42 -18.68 -9.18 -0.29
C ASP A 42 -17.76 -9.98 -1.22
N VAL A 43 -16.61 -10.43 -0.71
CA VAL A 43 -15.66 -11.23 -1.50
C VAL A 43 -16.20 -12.63 -1.71
N LYS A 44 -16.22 -13.08 -2.98
CA LYS A 44 -16.67 -14.42 -3.34
C LYS A 44 -15.48 -15.37 -3.43
N ASP A 45 -15.71 -16.65 -3.13
CA ASP A 45 -14.65 -17.68 -3.21
C ASP A 45 -13.95 -17.70 -4.57
N LYS A 46 -14.69 -17.49 -5.66
CA LYS A 46 -14.13 -17.46 -7.03
C LYS A 46 -13.12 -16.33 -7.25
N ASP A 47 -13.18 -15.28 -6.44
CA ASP A 47 -12.31 -14.12 -6.56
C ASP A 47 -11.09 -14.21 -5.63
N ILE A 48 -11.01 -15.24 -4.81
CA ILE A 48 -9.87 -15.52 -3.93
C ILE A 48 -8.90 -16.42 -4.69
N ASN A 49 -7.66 -15.95 -4.86
CA ASN A 49 -6.60 -16.71 -5.51
C ASN A 49 -5.65 -17.30 -4.49
N VAL A 50 -5.04 -18.41 -4.83
CA VAL A 50 -4.03 -19.08 -3.99
C VAL A 50 -2.68 -18.88 -4.66
N GLU A 51 -1.75 -18.22 -3.95
CA GLU A 51 -0.36 -18.08 -4.38
C GLU A 51 0.50 -19.04 -3.55
N ILE A 52 1.33 -19.79 -4.22
CA ILE A 52 2.25 -20.74 -3.59
C ILE A 52 3.67 -20.34 -4.00
N GLU A 53 4.51 -20.00 -3.02
CA GLU A 53 5.91 -19.70 -3.24
C GLU A 53 6.78 -20.71 -2.50
N PHE A 54 7.82 -21.19 -3.17
CA PHE A 54 8.80 -22.08 -2.57
C PHE A 54 10.16 -21.37 -2.55
N GLU A 55 10.75 -21.27 -1.35
CA GLU A 55 12.09 -20.72 -1.17
C GLU A 55 13.10 -21.87 -1.03
N GLU A 56 13.90 -22.10 -2.08
CA GLU A 56 14.90 -23.15 -2.09
C GLU A 56 15.97 -22.97 -0.98
N GLU A 57 16.37 -21.74 -0.75
CA GLU A 57 17.41 -21.40 0.23
C GLU A 57 17.05 -21.85 1.65
N TRP A 58 15.78 -21.74 2.01
CA TRP A 58 15.29 -22.06 3.36
C TRP A 58 14.42 -23.31 3.40
N ASP A 59 14.24 -23.98 2.25
CA ASP A 59 13.36 -25.15 2.11
C ASP A 59 11.97 -24.89 2.71
N GLU A 60 11.43 -23.70 2.45
CA GLU A 60 10.15 -23.25 2.98
C GLU A 60 9.11 -23.04 1.86
N THR A 61 7.88 -23.42 2.18
CA THR A 61 6.72 -23.15 1.31
C THR A 61 5.83 -22.09 1.96
N HIS A 62 5.50 -21.04 1.20
CA HIS A 62 4.59 -20.00 1.63
C HIS A 62 3.33 -20.05 0.79
N ILE A 63 2.18 -20.10 1.45
CA ILE A 63 0.87 -20.09 0.81
C ILE A 63 0.13 -18.84 1.25
N THR A 64 -0.37 -18.08 0.29
CA THR A 64 -1.06 -16.82 0.53
C THR A 64 -2.38 -16.81 -0.23
N LEU A 65 -3.46 -16.40 0.42
CA LEU A 65 -4.72 -16.12 -0.25
C LEU A 65 -4.76 -14.64 -0.61
N THR A 66 -5.07 -14.36 -1.87
CA THR A 66 -5.08 -12.98 -2.39
C THR A 66 -6.41 -12.66 -3.04
N PHE A 67 -6.83 -11.43 -2.90
CA PHE A 67 -8.03 -10.90 -3.56
C PHE A 67 -7.91 -9.38 -3.61
N SER A 68 -8.70 -8.75 -4.49
CA SER A 68 -8.77 -7.30 -4.57
C SER A 68 -10.05 -6.79 -3.94
N SER A 69 -9.95 -5.72 -3.17
CA SER A 69 -11.12 -5.00 -2.67
C SER A 69 -10.84 -3.51 -2.71
N LEU A 70 -11.90 -2.71 -2.74
CA LEU A 70 -11.75 -1.26 -2.71
C LEU A 70 -11.22 -0.80 -1.36
N GLU A 71 -10.56 0.34 -1.35
CA GLU A 71 -10.11 0.98 -0.12
C GLU A 71 -11.26 1.13 0.86
N THR A 72 -11.00 0.89 2.15
CA THR A 72 -11.92 1.24 3.22
C THR A 72 -11.94 2.76 3.39
N ASP A 73 -12.89 3.30 4.13
CA ASP A 73 -12.97 4.74 4.42
C ASP A 73 -11.68 5.24 5.05
N GLU A 74 -11.15 4.49 6.00
CA GLU A 74 -9.89 4.82 6.69
C GLU A 74 -8.70 4.84 5.74
N GLU A 75 -8.55 3.81 4.90
CA GLU A 75 -7.47 3.72 3.92
C GLU A 75 -7.56 4.83 2.88
N TYR A 76 -8.76 5.13 2.42
CA TYR A 76 -9.02 6.23 1.49
C TYR A 76 -8.59 7.57 2.09
N ASN A 77 -9.01 7.85 3.31
CA ASN A 77 -8.70 9.10 4.01
C ASN A 77 -7.19 9.24 4.26
N GLU A 78 -6.52 8.15 4.64
CA GLU A 78 -5.05 8.15 4.81
C GLU A 78 -4.33 8.46 3.51
N ARG A 79 -4.77 7.86 2.40
CA ARG A 79 -4.16 8.12 1.09
C ARG A 79 -4.33 9.58 0.68
N ILE A 80 -5.52 10.14 0.83
CA ILE A 80 -5.81 11.53 0.50
C ILE A 80 -4.94 12.46 1.36
N ALA A 81 -4.84 12.21 2.66
CA ALA A 81 -4.01 13.01 3.56
C ALA A 81 -2.54 12.99 3.16
N LYS A 82 -2.02 11.82 2.75
CA LYS A 82 -0.64 11.69 2.26
C LYS A 82 -0.40 12.46 0.96
N GLU A 83 -1.36 12.40 0.03
CA GLU A 83 -1.27 13.13 -1.23
C GLU A 83 -1.28 14.64 -1.01
N GLU A 84 -2.11 15.13 -0.11
CA GLU A 84 -2.16 16.56 0.25
C GLU A 84 -0.85 17.03 0.90
N LYS A 85 -0.32 16.23 1.83
CA LYS A 85 0.97 16.52 2.47
C LYS A 85 2.10 16.56 1.45
N LYS A 86 2.11 15.62 0.50
CA LYS A 86 3.11 15.58 -0.57
C LYS A 86 3.05 16.84 -1.43
N ARG A 87 1.85 17.27 -1.84
CA ARG A 87 1.65 18.50 -2.61
C ARG A 87 2.13 19.73 -1.86
N TYR A 88 1.81 19.80 -0.57
CA TYR A 88 2.26 20.89 0.29
C TYR A 88 3.78 20.94 0.37
N ASN A 89 4.42 19.80 0.61
CA ASN A 89 5.88 19.69 0.69
C ASN A 89 6.55 20.09 -0.64
N GLU A 90 5.96 19.71 -1.78
CA GLU A 90 6.45 20.11 -3.11
C GLU A 90 6.36 21.62 -3.30
N LYS A 91 5.28 22.26 -2.86
CA LYS A 91 5.14 23.71 -2.92
C LYS A 91 6.17 24.42 -2.05
N VAL A 92 6.40 23.93 -0.83
CA VAL A 92 7.42 24.49 0.07
C VAL A 92 8.81 24.35 -0.53
N ALA A 93 9.14 23.21 -1.15
CA ALA A 93 10.41 22.99 -1.81
C ALA A 93 10.63 23.99 -2.95
N LYS A 94 9.58 24.24 -3.76
CA LYS A 94 9.66 25.25 -4.83
C LYS A 94 9.89 26.66 -4.29
N LEU A 95 9.19 27.05 -3.23
CA LEU A 95 9.37 28.35 -2.59
C LEU A 95 10.79 28.52 -2.06
N ASN A 96 11.33 27.47 -1.43
CA ASN A 96 12.71 27.51 -0.93
C ASN A 96 13.72 27.64 -2.07
N SER A 97 13.51 26.94 -3.19
CA SER A 97 14.36 27.05 -4.37
C SER A 97 14.35 28.47 -4.95
N ILE A 98 13.18 29.10 -5.02
CA ILE A 98 13.02 30.48 -5.48
C ILE A 98 13.74 31.43 -4.52
N ARG A 99 13.60 31.23 -3.21
CA ARG A 99 14.29 32.06 -2.20
C ARG A 99 15.81 31.96 -2.34
N GLU A 100 16.32 30.73 -2.47
CA GLU A 100 17.76 30.51 -2.66
C GLU A 100 18.29 31.19 -3.92
N PHE A 101 17.55 31.07 -5.02
CA PHE A 101 17.89 31.75 -6.27
C PHE A 101 17.95 33.25 -6.09
N LEU A 102 16.95 33.88 -5.48
CA LEU A 102 16.88 35.31 -5.25
C LEU A 102 18.00 35.77 -4.31
N ASP A 103 18.31 35.04 -3.27
CA ASP A 103 19.38 35.36 -2.34
C ASP A 103 20.77 35.29 -3.01
N ALA A 104 20.93 34.35 -3.95
CA ALA A 104 22.17 34.25 -4.74
C ALA A 104 22.28 35.32 -5.83
N ASN A 105 21.18 36.00 -6.15
CA ASN A 105 21.13 37.04 -7.21
C ASN A 105 20.49 38.33 -6.67
N PRO A 106 21.20 39.11 -5.85
CA PRO A 106 20.63 40.29 -5.19
C PRO A 106 20.02 41.33 -6.14
N GLU A 107 20.58 41.50 -7.32
CA GLU A 107 20.05 42.44 -8.32
C GLU A 107 18.65 42.03 -8.78
N ILE A 108 18.46 40.76 -9.06
CA ILE A 108 17.18 40.22 -9.49
C ILE A 108 16.18 40.27 -8.32
N LYS A 109 16.64 40.00 -7.11
CA LYS A 109 15.82 40.07 -5.90
C LYS A 109 15.28 41.47 -5.68
N ASN A 110 16.14 42.51 -5.83
CA ASN A 110 15.73 43.89 -5.66
C ASN A 110 14.73 44.32 -6.73
N GLU A 111 14.95 43.93 -7.98
CA GLU A 111 14.03 44.20 -9.08
C GLU A 111 12.67 43.54 -8.84
N PHE A 112 12.66 42.27 -8.39
CA PHE A 112 11.44 41.54 -8.06
C PHE A 112 10.66 42.27 -6.95
N LEU A 113 11.33 42.64 -5.86
CA LEU A 113 10.66 43.28 -4.72
C LEU A 113 10.11 44.68 -5.11
N ASN A 114 10.79 45.41 -5.99
CA ASN A 114 10.34 46.73 -6.42
C ASN A 114 9.15 46.68 -7.38
N ASN A 115 9.05 45.64 -8.20
CA ASN A 115 8.04 45.56 -9.26
C ASN A 115 6.80 44.69 -8.87
N TYR A 116 6.93 43.82 -7.88
CA TYR A 116 5.90 42.83 -7.56
C TYR A 116 5.44 42.82 -6.10
N VAL A 117 5.96 43.73 -5.28
CA VAL A 117 5.57 43.85 -3.87
C VAL A 117 4.80 45.13 -3.60
#